data_e5fdab6dd1550ddf9482393a54acd463
#
_entry.id   e5fdab6dd1550ddf9482393a54acd463
#
_cell.length_a   1.000
_cell.length_b   1.000
_cell.length_c   1.000
_cell.angle_alpha   90.00
_cell.angle_beta   90.00
_cell.angle_gamma   90.00
#
_symmetry.space_group_name_H-M   'P 1'
#
loop_
_entity.id
_entity.type
_entity.pdbx_description
1 polymer ?
#
loop_
_entity_poly.entity_id
_entity_poly.type
_entity_poly.pdbx_seq_one_letter_code
_entity_poly.pdbx_strand_id
1 'polypeptide(L)'
;LTRSQVAKIIEDILEQDMQVNPAFVTDYFTNLCPLAKTKKDNPLISERFELYVAGLEIGNAYSELNDPIEQKRRFQEEARELAADEKKAVDEDYILALEHGMPPAGGLGIGIDRLAMLFTNQPSIRDVILFPLLRPQEK
;
A
#
# COMPACT_ATOMS: atom_id res chain seq x y z
N LEU A 1 -17.06 -7.06 -12.50
CA LEU A 1 -15.93 -6.81 -11.61
C LEU A 1 -14.65 -6.70 -12.43
N THR A 2 -13.85 -5.66 -12.19
CA THR A 2 -12.50 -5.54 -12.76
C THR A 2 -11.54 -6.52 -12.07
N ARG A 3 -10.35 -6.73 -12.67
CA ARG A 3 -9.31 -7.56 -12.03
C ARG A 3 -8.89 -6.99 -10.67
N SER A 4 -8.75 -5.67 -10.57
CA SER A 4 -8.39 -4.99 -9.31
C SER A 4 -9.47 -5.15 -8.25
N GLN A 5 -10.76 -5.08 -8.60
CA GLN A 5 -11.85 -5.34 -7.66
C GLN A 5 -11.85 -6.77 -7.13
N VAL A 6 -11.59 -7.76 -7.98
CA VAL A 6 -11.49 -9.17 -7.54
C VAL A 6 -10.28 -9.37 -6.63
N ALA A 7 -9.12 -8.83 -7.02
CA ALA A 7 -7.90 -8.89 -6.22
C ALA A 7 -8.09 -8.27 -4.83
N LYS A 8 -8.73 -7.08 -4.77
CA LYS A 8 -9.02 -6.41 -3.50
C LYS A 8 -9.94 -7.22 -2.59
N ILE A 9 -10.98 -7.85 -3.13
CA ILE A 9 -11.87 -8.73 -2.34
C ILE A 9 -11.09 -9.90 -1.75
N ILE A 10 -10.17 -10.50 -2.50
CA ILE A 10 -9.34 -11.61 -2.01
C ILE A 10 -8.42 -11.12 -0.88
N GLU A 11 -7.76 -9.97 -1.05
CA GLU A 11 -6.90 -9.39 -0.01
C GLU A 11 -7.71 -9.05 1.24
N ASP A 12 -8.87 -8.40 1.13
CA ASP A 12 -9.73 -8.06 2.27
C ASP A 12 -10.18 -9.30 3.06
N ILE A 13 -10.44 -10.43 2.37
CA ILE A 13 -10.77 -11.70 3.04
C ILE A 13 -9.55 -12.25 3.81
N LEU A 14 -8.37 -12.20 3.21
CA LEU A 14 -7.14 -12.69 3.85
C LEU A 14 -6.74 -11.82 5.05
N GLU A 15 -6.90 -10.51 4.95
CA GLU A 15 -6.58 -9.57 6.03
C GLU A 15 -7.49 -9.75 7.25
N GLN A 16 -8.76 -10.15 7.07
CA GLN A 16 -9.69 -10.43 8.18
C GLN A 16 -9.25 -11.60 9.05
N ASP A 17 -8.46 -12.52 8.53
CA ASP A 17 -7.95 -13.70 9.23
C ASP A 17 -6.59 -13.47 9.92
N MET A 18 -6.06 -12.20 9.89
CA MET A 18 -4.76 -11.85 10.48
C MET A 18 -4.81 -12.04 12.00
N GLN A 19 -4.03 -13.01 12.44
CA GLN A 19 -3.97 -13.44 13.83
C GLN A 19 -3.21 -12.46 14.73
N VAL A 20 -3.37 -12.62 16.03
CA VAL A 20 -2.67 -11.84 17.06
C VAL A 20 -1.14 -11.93 16.96
N ASN A 21 -0.63 -13.04 16.44
CA ASN A 21 0.80 -13.27 16.28
C ASN A 21 1.39 -12.43 15.14
N PRO A 22 2.65 -11.97 15.26
CA PRO A 22 3.34 -11.31 14.16
C PRO A 22 3.37 -12.18 12.91
N ALA A 23 2.96 -11.61 11.76
CA ALA A 23 2.90 -12.29 10.50
C ALA A 23 3.33 -11.37 9.34
N PHE A 24 4.06 -11.93 8.38
CA PHE A 24 4.29 -11.26 7.11
C PHE A 24 3.28 -11.78 6.08
N VAL A 25 2.54 -10.85 5.48
CA VAL A 25 1.73 -11.12 4.28
C VAL A 25 2.58 -10.79 3.08
N THR A 26 2.70 -11.72 2.16
CA THR A 26 3.51 -11.59 0.95
C THR A 26 2.67 -11.86 -0.29
N ASP A 27 3.25 -11.66 -1.46
CA ASP A 27 2.63 -12.07 -2.72
C ASP A 27 1.35 -11.31 -3.10
N TYR A 28 1.36 -10.00 -2.86
CA TYR A 28 0.29 -9.09 -3.28
C TYR A 28 0.13 -9.04 -4.79
N PHE A 29 -1.10 -8.90 -5.25
CA PHE A 29 -1.39 -8.78 -6.68
C PHE A 29 -0.82 -7.48 -7.27
N THR A 30 -0.17 -7.59 -8.42
CA THR A 30 0.45 -6.45 -9.11
C THR A 30 -0.54 -5.31 -9.40
N ASN A 31 -1.79 -5.63 -9.71
CA ASN A 31 -2.83 -4.65 -10.00
C ASN A 31 -3.15 -3.72 -8.83
N LEU A 32 -2.83 -4.13 -7.59
CA LEU A 32 -3.03 -3.34 -6.38
C LEU A 32 -1.76 -2.66 -5.89
N CYS A 33 -0.65 -2.87 -6.60
CA CYS A 33 0.67 -2.40 -6.22
C CYS A 33 1.35 -1.66 -7.39
N PRO A 34 0.81 -0.50 -7.84
CA PRO A 34 1.28 0.15 -9.06
C PRO A 34 2.75 0.60 -8.99
N LEU A 35 3.29 0.81 -7.78
CA LEU A 35 4.66 1.29 -7.55
C LEU A 35 5.67 0.17 -7.26
N ALA A 36 5.21 -1.07 -7.07
CA ALA A 36 6.07 -2.18 -6.73
C ALA A 36 6.52 -2.97 -7.97
N LYS A 37 7.75 -3.49 -7.97
CA LYS A 37 8.20 -4.45 -8.98
C LYS A 37 7.38 -5.73 -8.94
N THR A 38 7.20 -6.35 -10.10
CA THR A 38 6.68 -7.72 -10.21
C THR A 38 7.76 -8.74 -9.94
N LYS A 39 7.38 -9.91 -9.44
CA LYS A 39 8.26 -11.07 -9.40
C LYS A 39 8.65 -11.51 -10.81
N LYS A 40 9.90 -11.90 -11.00
CA LYS A 40 10.44 -12.30 -12.31
C LYS A 40 9.76 -13.55 -12.88
N ASP A 41 9.39 -14.46 -12.00
CA ASP A 41 8.77 -15.75 -12.31
C ASP A 41 7.24 -15.69 -12.37
N ASN A 42 6.64 -14.64 -11.81
CA ASN A 42 5.18 -14.46 -11.82
C ASN A 42 4.79 -12.97 -11.92
N PRO A 43 4.45 -12.47 -13.12
CA PRO A 43 4.12 -11.07 -13.33
C PRO A 43 2.77 -10.63 -12.72
N LEU A 44 1.97 -11.56 -12.20
CA LEU A 44 0.72 -11.24 -11.48
C LEU A 44 0.98 -10.85 -10.02
N ILE A 45 2.17 -11.12 -9.50
CA ILE A 45 2.55 -10.93 -8.11
C ILE A 45 3.63 -9.86 -7.98
N SER A 46 3.48 -8.98 -7.01
CA SER A 46 4.46 -7.94 -6.67
C SER A 46 5.49 -8.44 -5.65
N GLU A 47 6.70 -7.90 -5.75
CA GLU A 47 7.72 -8.00 -4.70
C GLU A 47 7.38 -7.06 -3.55
N ARG A 48 6.32 -7.38 -2.80
CA ARG A 48 5.76 -6.60 -1.68
C ARG A 48 5.47 -7.52 -0.50
N PHE A 49 5.63 -6.96 0.69
CA PHE A 49 5.11 -7.56 1.91
C PHE A 49 4.53 -6.50 2.84
N GLU A 50 3.64 -6.92 3.71
CA GLU A 50 3.19 -6.16 4.87
C GLU A 50 3.44 -6.95 6.15
N LEU A 51 3.80 -6.24 7.21
CA LEU A 51 3.97 -6.79 8.55
C LEU A 51 2.74 -6.48 9.39
N TYR A 52 2.06 -7.51 9.84
CA TYR A 52 0.95 -7.43 10.79
C TYR A 52 1.40 -7.89 12.18
N VAL A 53 0.99 -7.15 13.21
CA VAL A 53 1.18 -7.53 14.62
C VAL A 53 -0.09 -7.18 15.37
N ALA A 54 -0.64 -8.13 16.11
CA ALA A 54 -1.91 -7.98 16.85
C ALA A 54 -3.07 -7.47 15.96
N GLY A 55 -3.13 -7.92 14.70
CA GLY A 55 -4.14 -7.52 13.73
C GLY A 55 -3.93 -6.11 13.13
N LEU A 56 -2.84 -5.43 13.46
CA LEU A 56 -2.50 -4.11 12.93
C LEU A 56 -1.39 -4.24 11.89
N GLU A 57 -1.56 -3.65 10.72
CA GLU A 57 -0.48 -3.43 9.76
C GLU A 57 0.52 -2.43 10.35
N ILE A 58 1.72 -2.90 10.67
CA ILE A 58 2.80 -2.11 11.28
C ILE A 58 3.78 -1.59 10.24
N GLY A 59 3.98 -2.34 9.17
CA GLY A 59 4.92 -1.96 8.11
C GLY A 59 4.54 -2.51 6.76
N ASN A 60 4.95 -1.80 5.72
CA ASN A 60 4.73 -2.11 4.33
C ASN A 60 6.02 -1.86 3.56
N ALA A 61 6.45 -2.81 2.76
CA ALA A 61 7.69 -2.69 2.00
C ALA A 61 7.58 -3.38 0.65
N TYR A 62 8.29 -2.85 -0.33
CA TYR A 62 8.38 -3.45 -1.66
C TYR A 62 9.68 -3.06 -2.38
N SER A 63 10.02 -3.88 -3.39
CA SER A 63 11.02 -3.48 -4.39
C SER A 63 10.41 -2.38 -5.26
N GLU A 64 11.07 -1.23 -5.31
CA GLU A 64 10.58 -0.07 -6.06
C GLU A 64 10.57 -0.35 -7.58
N LEU A 65 9.47 -0.05 -8.25
CA LEU A 65 9.42 -0.07 -9.71
C LEU A 65 10.24 1.11 -10.24
N ASN A 66 11.30 0.80 -11.01
CA ASN A 66 12.23 1.81 -11.53
C ASN A 66 12.27 1.85 -13.07
N ASP A 67 11.29 1.26 -13.73
CA ASP A 67 11.09 1.34 -15.19
C ASP A 67 10.01 2.39 -15.48
N PRO A 68 10.36 3.55 -16.09
CA PRO A 68 9.39 4.62 -16.38
C PRO A 68 8.32 4.19 -17.39
N ILE A 69 8.63 3.31 -18.33
CA ILE A 69 7.67 2.83 -19.34
C ILE A 69 6.60 1.98 -18.69
N GLU A 70 7.02 1.03 -17.87
CA GLU A 70 6.11 0.16 -17.12
C GLU A 70 5.29 0.98 -16.10
N GLN A 71 5.91 1.94 -15.42
CA GLN A 71 5.22 2.81 -14.46
C GLN A 71 4.11 3.63 -15.14
N LYS A 72 4.42 4.24 -16.28
CA LYS A 72 3.43 5.01 -17.06
C LYS A 72 2.26 4.13 -17.52
N ARG A 73 2.56 2.91 -17.98
CA ARG A 73 1.54 1.94 -18.37
C ARG A 73 0.59 1.62 -17.20
N ARG A 74 1.11 1.37 -16.00
CA ARG A 74 0.30 1.06 -14.80
C ARG A 74 -0.55 2.22 -14.37
N PHE A 75 -0.03 3.43 -14.34
CA PHE A 75 -0.83 4.63 -14.03
C PHE A 75 -1.97 4.85 -15.04
N GLN A 76 -1.73 4.58 -16.32
CA GLN A 76 -2.78 4.66 -17.34
C GLN A 76 -3.85 3.57 -17.16
N GLU A 77 -3.47 2.36 -16.75
CA GLU A 77 -4.41 1.27 -16.47
C GLU A 77 -5.26 1.60 -15.25
N GLU A 78 -4.64 2.05 -14.15
CA GLU A 78 -5.34 2.52 -12.95
C GLU A 78 -6.35 3.63 -13.29
N ALA A 79 -5.92 4.65 -14.04
CA ALA A 79 -6.78 5.76 -14.44
C ALA A 79 -7.97 5.32 -15.32
N ARG A 80 -7.87 4.21 -16.07
CA ARG A 80 -8.98 3.65 -16.85
C ARG A 80 -9.97 2.85 -16.01
N GLU A 81 -9.48 2.22 -14.92
CA GLU A 81 -10.32 1.41 -14.03
C GLU A 81 -11.14 2.27 -13.04
N LEU A 82 -10.67 3.49 -12.73
CA LEU A 82 -11.37 4.41 -11.86
C LEU A 82 -12.65 4.96 -12.50
N ALA A 83 -13.66 5.22 -11.68
CA ALA A 83 -14.89 5.89 -12.11
C ALA A 83 -14.59 7.30 -12.63
N ALA A 84 -15.52 7.86 -13.43
CA ALA A 84 -15.29 9.13 -14.13
C ALA A 84 -15.09 10.32 -13.18
N ASP A 85 -15.65 10.26 -11.99
CA ASP A 85 -15.54 11.23 -10.90
C ASP A 85 -14.29 11.02 -10.02
N GLU A 86 -13.66 9.84 -10.10
CA GLU A 86 -12.44 9.48 -9.36
C GLU A 86 -11.17 9.54 -10.22
N LYS A 87 -11.31 9.83 -11.53
CA LYS A 87 -10.17 9.83 -12.44
C LYS A 87 -9.08 10.79 -11.99
N LYS A 88 -7.93 10.21 -11.69
CA LYS A 88 -6.69 10.94 -11.45
C LYS A 88 -5.96 11.16 -12.77
N ALA A 89 -5.36 12.32 -12.95
CA ALA A 89 -4.37 12.52 -14.01
C ALA A 89 -3.14 11.63 -13.74
N VAL A 90 -2.52 11.15 -14.80
CA VAL A 90 -1.21 10.48 -14.70
C VAL A 90 -0.21 11.49 -14.13
N ASP A 91 0.58 11.09 -13.15
CA ASP A 91 1.65 11.91 -12.58
C ASP A 91 2.84 11.91 -13.54
N GLU A 92 2.82 12.86 -14.49
CA GLU A 92 3.87 12.98 -15.49
C GLU A 92 5.19 13.48 -14.86
N ASP A 93 5.16 14.23 -13.76
CA ASP A 93 6.36 14.68 -13.03
C ASP A 93 7.08 13.50 -12.40
N TYR A 94 6.33 12.55 -11.82
CA TYR A 94 6.89 11.31 -11.29
C TYR A 94 7.54 10.46 -12.40
N ILE A 95 6.87 10.32 -13.55
CA ILE A 95 7.42 9.61 -14.71
C ILE A 95 8.72 10.28 -15.19
N LEU A 96 8.71 11.60 -15.35
CA LEU A 96 9.88 12.37 -15.75
C LEU A 96 11.05 12.15 -14.77
N ALA A 97 10.78 12.14 -13.47
CA ALA A 97 11.80 11.86 -12.45
C ALA A 97 12.41 10.44 -12.62
N LEU A 98 11.59 9.43 -12.90
CA LEU A 98 12.08 8.08 -13.19
C LEU A 98 12.92 8.00 -14.45
N GLU A 99 12.61 8.79 -15.50
CA GLU A 99 13.38 8.84 -16.75
C GLU A 99 14.81 9.36 -16.55
N HIS A 100 15.06 10.14 -15.49
CA HIS A 100 16.42 10.56 -15.11
C HIS A 100 17.26 9.43 -14.50
N GLY A 101 16.63 8.30 -14.20
CA GLY A 101 17.24 7.08 -13.71
C GLY A 101 17.07 6.88 -12.19
N MET A 102 16.45 5.76 -11.85
CA MET A 102 16.34 5.28 -10.47
C MET A 102 17.08 3.95 -10.33
N PRO A 103 18.10 3.85 -9.45
CA PRO A 103 18.79 2.58 -9.22
C PRO A 103 17.85 1.57 -8.55
N PRO A 104 18.17 0.26 -8.59
CA PRO A 104 17.43 -0.71 -7.80
C PRO A 104 17.36 -0.28 -6.33
N ALA A 105 16.15 -0.22 -5.80
CA ALA A 105 15.89 0.24 -4.44
C ALA A 105 14.75 -0.57 -3.81
N GLY A 106 14.75 -0.65 -2.49
CA GLY A 106 13.63 -1.13 -1.68
C GLY A 106 13.11 -0.01 -0.81
N GLY A 107 11.78 0.15 -0.77
CA GLY A 107 11.09 1.07 0.11
C GLY A 107 10.51 0.36 1.33
N LEU A 108 10.53 1.03 2.49
CA LEU A 108 9.92 0.55 3.72
C LEU A 108 9.17 1.70 4.39
N GLY A 109 7.87 1.52 4.59
CA GLY A 109 7.04 2.36 5.44
C GLY A 109 6.76 1.68 6.78
N ILE A 110 6.89 2.41 7.88
CA ILE A 110 6.52 1.94 9.23
C ILE A 110 5.53 2.92 9.83
N GLY A 111 4.38 2.39 10.28
CA GLY A 111 3.35 3.15 10.97
C GLY A 111 3.75 3.45 12.41
N ILE A 112 4.39 4.59 12.65
CA ILE A 112 4.93 4.97 13.98
C ILE A 112 3.82 5.02 15.03
N ASP A 113 2.66 5.56 14.71
CA ASP A 113 1.53 5.62 15.64
C ASP A 113 1.01 4.22 16.00
N ARG A 114 0.90 3.32 15.01
CA ARG A 114 0.52 1.92 15.25
C ARG A 114 1.58 1.18 16.07
N LEU A 115 2.86 1.46 15.81
CA LEU A 115 3.96 0.91 16.59
C LEU A 115 3.91 1.42 18.04
N ALA A 116 3.60 2.71 18.26
CA ALA A 116 3.39 3.27 19.59
C ALA A 116 2.21 2.62 20.30
N MET A 117 1.06 2.41 19.61
CA MET A 117 -0.08 1.66 20.16
C MET A 117 0.34 0.28 20.65
N LEU A 118 1.13 -0.44 19.86
CA LEU A 118 1.61 -1.77 20.20
C LEU A 118 2.48 -1.75 21.46
N PHE A 119 3.48 -0.87 21.54
CA PHE A 119 4.41 -0.79 22.68
C PHE A 119 3.75 -0.27 23.96
N THR A 120 2.74 0.59 23.85
CA THR A 120 2.02 1.14 25.00
C THR A 120 0.74 0.36 25.33
N ASN A 121 0.43 -0.71 24.58
CA ASN A 121 -0.78 -1.51 24.73
C ASN A 121 -2.06 -0.65 24.70
N GLN A 122 -2.14 0.30 23.75
CA GLN A 122 -3.31 1.16 23.58
C GLN A 122 -4.15 0.70 22.38
N PRO A 123 -5.47 0.58 22.54
CA PRO A 123 -6.36 0.09 21.50
C PRO A 123 -6.71 1.13 20.42
N SER A 124 -6.41 2.42 20.69
CA SER A 124 -6.79 3.52 19.81
C SER A 124 -5.60 4.40 19.47
N ILE A 125 -5.49 4.80 18.22
CA ILE A 125 -4.49 5.76 17.74
C ILE A 125 -4.60 7.11 18.45
N ARG A 126 -5.79 7.49 18.93
CA ARG A 126 -6.00 8.74 19.70
C ARG A 126 -5.28 8.74 21.03
N ASP A 127 -5.00 7.57 21.58
CA ASP A 127 -4.35 7.45 22.89
C ASP A 127 -2.83 7.62 22.80
N VAL A 128 -2.27 7.60 21.58
CA VAL A 128 -0.83 7.74 21.32
C VAL A 128 -0.47 9.03 20.59
N ILE A 129 -1.44 9.76 20.07
CA ILE A 129 -1.26 11.08 19.43
C ILE A 129 -1.41 12.18 20.48
N LEU A 130 -0.40 13.07 20.59
CA LEU A 130 -0.40 14.14 21.58
C LEU A 130 -1.56 15.13 21.44
N PHE A 131 -2.00 15.42 20.21
CA PHE A 131 -3.09 16.37 19.90
C PHE A 131 -4.06 15.77 18.90
N PRO A 132 -4.87 14.75 19.29
CA PRO A 132 -5.83 14.14 18.37
C PRO A 132 -6.93 15.11 17.98
N LEU A 133 -7.33 15.10 16.71
CA LEU A 133 -8.49 15.84 16.24
C LEU A 133 -9.76 15.25 16.87
N LEU A 134 -10.49 16.08 17.61
CA LEU A 134 -11.79 15.71 18.19
C LEU A 134 -12.91 16.29 17.33
N ARG A 135 -14.08 15.65 17.38
CA ARG A 135 -15.28 16.24 16.76
C ARG A 135 -15.60 17.58 17.43
N PRO A 136 -15.99 18.61 16.66
CA PRO A 136 -16.51 19.83 17.25
C PRO A 136 -17.67 19.49 18.18
N GLN A 137 -17.70 20.13 19.37
CA GLN A 137 -18.87 20.03 20.22
C GLN A 137 -20.00 20.82 19.56
N GLU A 138 -21.11 20.18 19.25
CA GLU A 138 -22.31 20.88 18.88
C GLU A 138 -22.77 21.71 20.10
N LYS A 139 -22.92 23.03 19.87
CA LYS A 139 -23.46 23.96 20.90
C LYS A 139 -24.97 23.94 20.88
#